data_543afd1f0bebadd374f92a22b28a71ef
#
_entry.id   543afd1f0bebadd374f92a22b28a71ef
#
_cell.length_a   1.000
_cell.length_b   1.000
_cell.length_c   1.000
_cell.angle_alpha   90.00
_cell.angle_beta   90.00
_cell.angle_gamma   90.00
#
_symmetry.space_group_name_H-M   'P 1'
#
loop_
_entity.id
_entity.type
_entity.pdbx_description
1 polymer ?
#
loop_
_entity_poly.entity_id
_entity_poly.type
_entity_poly.pdbx_seq_one_letter_code
_entity_poly.pdbx_strand_id
1 'polypeptide(L)'
;MNTIRGLVLDERTLAPKLGSGVGGLSGPVLRPVALAAVFAAYRATGLPIVGVGGVETGAHGLELIAAGASAFALGTVLFADPEAPVRVREELEREASARGFATPLAAYAAAHGGPPPTPLRRVA
;
A
#
# COMPACT_ATOMS: atom_id res chain seq x y z
N MET A 1 5.04 4.58 -1.76
CA MET A 1 5.44 5.64 -0.80
C MET A 1 6.78 5.26 -0.20
N ASN A 2 7.67 6.20 0.03
CA ASN A 2 8.94 5.92 0.73
C ASN A 2 8.70 5.78 2.25
N THR A 3 9.69 5.29 3.00
CA THR A 3 9.67 5.27 4.47
C THR A 3 9.52 6.71 5.01
N ILE A 4 8.87 6.84 6.15
CA ILE A 4 8.80 8.13 6.86
C ILE A 4 9.86 8.16 7.99
N ARG A 5 10.32 9.35 8.35
CA ARG A 5 11.32 9.50 9.41
C ARG A 5 10.74 9.10 10.77
N GLY A 6 11.47 8.27 11.48
CA GLY A 6 11.16 7.82 12.82
C GLY A 6 12.39 7.84 13.73
N LEU A 7 12.14 7.84 15.02
CA LEU A 7 13.16 7.74 16.08
C LEU A 7 12.72 6.63 17.04
N VAL A 8 13.67 5.76 17.39
CA VAL A 8 13.50 4.77 18.46
C VAL A 8 14.60 4.98 19.48
N LEU A 9 14.22 5.11 20.73
CA LEU A 9 15.13 5.21 21.85
C LEU A 9 15.32 3.84 22.51
N ASP A 10 16.51 3.62 23.04
CA ASP A 10 16.75 2.52 23.96
C ASP A 10 16.03 2.79 25.29
N GLU A 11 15.29 1.81 25.78
CA GLU A 11 14.41 1.98 26.95
C GLU A 11 15.17 2.24 28.25
N ARG A 12 16.42 1.81 28.34
CA ARG A 12 17.25 1.95 29.54
C ARG A 12 18.10 3.20 29.54
N THR A 13 18.67 3.53 28.38
CA THR A 13 19.65 4.63 28.27
C THR A 13 19.06 5.90 27.73
N LEU A 14 17.86 5.82 27.12
CA LEU A 14 17.18 6.90 26.39
C LEU A 14 18.02 7.45 25.21
N ALA A 15 19.07 6.75 24.82
CA ALA A 15 19.85 7.08 23.65
C ALA A 15 19.16 6.58 22.37
N PRO A 16 19.37 7.22 21.21
CA PRO A 16 18.90 6.70 19.93
C PRO A 16 19.42 5.28 19.65
N LYS A 17 18.54 4.35 19.30
CA LYS A 17 18.94 2.96 18.95
C LYS A 17 19.73 2.89 17.64
N LEU A 18 19.48 3.80 16.71
CA LEU A 18 20.16 3.85 15.43
C LEU A 18 21.36 4.78 15.51
N GLY A 19 22.50 4.36 14.97
CA GLY A 19 23.73 5.16 14.98
C GLY A 19 23.61 6.51 14.27
N SER A 20 22.67 6.64 13.31
CA SER A 20 22.32 7.90 12.63
C SER A 20 21.32 8.77 13.43
N GLY A 21 20.89 8.34 14.59
CA GLY A 21 19.85 8.96 15.41
C GLY A 21 18.44 8.62 14.91
N VAL A 22 18.13 8.90 13.66
CA VAL A 22 16.83 8.66 13.05
C VAL A 22 16.92 7.67 11.89
N GLY A 23 15.79 7.02 11.55
CA GLY A 23 15.72 6.06 10.45
C GLY A 23 14.40 6.11 9.71
N GLY A 24 14.25 5.21 8.74
CA GLY A 24 13.03 5.04 7.99
C GLY A 24 12.07 4.09 8.72
N LEU A 25 10.88 4.56 9.04
CA LEU A 25 9.79 3.73 9.52
C LEU A 25 9.14 3.03 8.33
N SER A 26 9.00 1.70 8.40
CA SER A 26 8.34 0.85 7.40
C SER A 26 7.42 -0.17 8.08
N GLY A 27 6.74 -1.00 7.29
CA GLY A 27 5.84 -2.04 7.80
C GLY A 27 4.39 -1.59 7.95
N PRO A 28 3.54 -2.40 8.63
CA PRO A 28 2.08 -2.23 8.64
C PRO A 28 1.60 -0.88 9.18
N VAL A 29 2.37 -0.26 10.06
CA VAL A 29 2.06 1.07 10.62
C VAL A 29 1.95 2.16 9.55
N LEU A 30 2.60 1.97 8.38
CA LEU A 30 2.52 2.90 7.26
C LEU A 30 1.27 2.74 6.40
N ARG A 31 0.51 1.66 6.54
CA ARG A 31 -0.63 1.37 5.65
C ARG A 31 -1.64 2.51 5.56
N PRO A 32 -2.14 3.10 6.66
CA PRO A 32 -3.10 4.21 6.55
C PRO A 32 -2.55 5.42 5.78
N VAL A 33 -1.25 5.71 5.92
CA VAL A 33 -0.59 6.81 5.22
C VAL A 33 -0.44 6.49 3.74
N ALA A 34 -0.08 5.25 3.40
CA ALA A 34 0.03 4.79 2.02
C ALA A 34 -1.33 4.81 1.31
N LEU A 35 -2.41 4.37 1.97
CA LEU A 35 -3.78 4.42 1.46
C LEU A 35 -4.20 5.86 1.15
N ALA A 36 -3.98 6.79 2.08
CA ALA A 36 -4.30 8.20 1.89
C ALA A 36 -3.52 8.81 0.70
N ALA A 37 -2.23 8.46 0.57
CA ALA A 37 -1.40 8.92 -0.53
C ALA A 37 -1.90 8.40 -1.90
N VAL A 38 -2.24 7.11 -2.00
CA VAL A 38 -2.80 6.50 -3.22
C VAL A 38 -4.14 7.14 -3.56
N PHE A 39 -5.02 7.28 -2.58
CA PHE A 39 -6.34 7.88 -2.76
C PHE A 39 -6.24 9.32 -3.29
N ALA A 40 -5.36 10.14 -2.72
CA ALA A 40 -5.14 11.51 -3.16
C ALA A 40 -4.50 11.57 -4.56
N ALA A 41 -3.48 10.73 -4.82
CA ALA A 41 -2.81 10.69 -6.12
C ALA A 41 -3.76 10.26 -7.25
N TYR A 42 -4.62 9.26 -7.01
CA TYR A 42 -5.64 8.84 -7.96
C TYR A 42 -6.56 10.00 -8.36
N ARG A 43 -7.08 10.73 -7.37
CA ARG A 43 -7.97 11.89 -7.62
C ARG A 43 -7.29 13.03 -8.35
N ALA A 44 -6.00 13.24 -8.09
CA ALA A 44 -5.26 14.38 -8.63
C ALA A 44 -4.74 14.14 -10.06
N THR A 45 -4.44 12.90 -10.44
CA THR A 45 -3.65 12.65 -11.65
C THR A 45 -4.33 11.79 -12.71
N GLY A 46 -5.17 10.84 -12.32
CA GLY A 46 -5.71 9.82 -13.22
C GLY A 46 -4.64 8.89 -13.82
N LEU A 47 -3.39 8.94 -13.35
CA LEU A 47 -2.30 8.09 -13.81
C LEU A 47 -2.36 6.70 -13.16
N PRO A 48 -1.80 5.66 -13.82
CA PRO A 48 -1.58 4.37 -13.16
C PRO A 48 -0.69 4.53 -11.93
N ILE A 49 -1.10 3.95 -10.80
CA ILE A 49 -0.42 4.06 -9.51
C ILE A 49 0.00 2.68 -9.04
N VAL A 50 1.25 2.56 -8.59
CA VAL A 50 1.70 1.40 -7.81
C VAL A 50 1.65 1.77 -6.33
N GLY A 51 0.73 1.15 -5.59
CA GLY A 51 0.58 1.34 -4.15
C GLY A 51 1.71 0.65 -3.38
N VAL A 52 2.39 1.36 -2.48
CA VAL A 52 3.49 0.79 -1.66
C VAL A 52 3.39 1.32 -0.23
N GLY A 53 3.43 0.41 0.74
CA GLY A 53 3.51 0.75 2.17
C GLY A 53 2.62 -0.13 3.04
N GLY A 54 3.23 -0.96 3.87
CA GLY A 54 2.58 -1.74 4.91
C GLY A 54 1.70 -2.90 4.43
N VAL A 55 1.91 -3.39 3.22
CA VAL A 55 1.17 -4.54 2.69
C VAL A 55 1.76 -5.83 3.24
N GLU A 56 0.93 -6.62 3.92
CA GLU A 56 1.28 -7.94 4.46
C GLU A 56 0.28 -9.02 4.07
N THR A 57 -0.95 -8.66 3.70
CA THR A 57 -2.03 -9.59 3.38
C THR A 57 -2.72 -9.20 2.08
N GLY A 58 -3.51 -10.13 1.52
CA GLY A 58 -4.36 -9.86 0.36
C GLY A 58 -5.40 -8.77 0.63
N ALA A 59 -5.93 -8.70 1.84
CA ALA A 59 -6.85 -7.62 2.24
C ALA A 59 -6.19 -6.25 2.15
N HIS A 60 -4.93 -6.12 2.60
CA HIS A 60 -4.17 -4.88 2.49
C HIS A 60 -3.92 -4.47 1.02
N GLY A 61 -3.66 -5.46 0.15
CA GLY A 61 -3.52 -5.23 -1.29
C GLY A 61 -4.83 -4.75 -1.91
N LEU A 62 -5.95 -5.38 -1.54
CA LEU A 62 -7.28 -5.02 -2.05
C LEU A 62 -7.68 -3.59 -1.66
N GLU A 63 -7.35 -3.15 -0.45
CA GLU A 63 -7.58 -1.77 -0.01
C GLU A 63 -6.83 -0.75 -0.88
N LEU A 64 -5.58 -1.04 -1.26
CA LEU A 64 -4.82 -0.17 -2.17
C LEU A 64 -5.44 -0.12 -3.57
N ILE A 65 -5.91 -1.27 -4.08
CA ILE A 65 -6.65 -1.33 -5.35
C ILE A 65 -7.93 -0.51 -5.25
N ALA A 66 -8.70 -0.67 -4.19
CA ALA A 66 -9.92 0.11 -3.96
C ALA A 66 -9.64 1.62 -3.84
N ALA A 67 -8.49 2.01 -3.28
CA ALA A 67 -8.05 3.41 -3.21
C ALA A 67 -7.55 3.96 -4.55
N GLY A 68 -7.46 3.15 -5.62
CA GLY A 68 -7.09 3.57 -6.96
C GLY A 68 -5.69 3.14 -7.42
N ALA A 69 -5.03 2.22 -6.73
CA ALA A 69 -3.81 1.61 -7.22
C ALA A 69 -4.11 0.58 -8.33
N SER A 70 -3.39 0.65 -9.43
CA SER A 70 -3.44 -0.34 -10.52
C SER A 70 -2.65 -1.61 -10.19
N ALA A 71 -1.71 -1.51 -9.29
CA ALA A 71 -0.89 -2.58 -8.74
C ALA A 71 -0.39 -2.19 -7.35
N PHE A 72 0.14 -3.14 -6.60
CA PHE A 72 0.82 -2.84 -5.34
C PHE A 72 2.13 -3.62 -5.23
N ALA A 73 3.02 -3.16 -4.36
CA ALA A 73 4.30 -3.79 -4.10
C ALA A 73 4.44 -4.20 -2.64
N LEU A 74 5.09 -5.34 -2.44
CA LEU A 74 5.49 -5.85 -1.13
C LEU A 74 6.93 -5.42 -0.85
N GLY A 75 7.21 -5.06 0.38
CA GLY A 75 8.55 -4.67 0.81
C GLY A 75 8.94 -5.35 2.12
N THR A 76 8.71 -4.68 3.24
CA THR A 76 9.18 -5.10 4.57
C THR A 76 8.74 -6.52 4.96
N VAL A 77 7.56 -6.96 4.54
CA VAL A 77 7.05 -8.31 4.82
C VAL A 77 7.98 -9.40 4.30
N LEU A 78 8.72 -9.16 3.21
CA LEU A 78 9.61 -10.15 2.60
C LEU A 78 10.80 -10.54 3.50
N PHE A 79 11.16 -9.71 4.47
CA PHE A 79 12.20 -10.04 5.45
C PHE A 79 11.76 -11.09 6.46
N ALA A 80 10.46 -11.15 6.76
CA ALA A 80 9.87 -12.13 7.69
C ALA A 80 9.26 -13.32 6.94
N ASP A 81 8.73 -13.11 5.75
CA ASP A 81 8.01 -14.09 4.94
C ASP A 81 8.37 -13.94 3.46
N PRO A 82 9.41 -14.65 2.98
CA PRO A 82 9.78 -14.64 1.56
C PRO A 82 8.69 -15.17 0.62
N GLU A 83 7.77 -16.01 1.12
CA GLU A 83 6.66 -16.57 0.36
C GLU A 83 5.44 -15.62 0.29
N ALA A 84 5.51 -14.47 0.94
CA ALA A 84 4.44 -13.47 0.95
C ALA A 84 3.86 -13.15 -0.45
N PRO A 85 4.64 -13.06 -1.54
CA PRO A 85 4.07 -12.77 -2.86
C PRO A 85 3.04 -13.79 -3.33
N VAL A 86 3.30 -15.06 -3.11
CA VAL A 86 2.39 -16.16 -3.49
C VAL A 86 1.16 -16.14 -2.58
N ARG A 87 1.38 -16.13 -1.28
CA ARG A 87 0.32 -16.12 -0.26
C ARG A 87 -0.60 -14.90 -0.42
N VAL A 88 -0.04 -13.70 -0.53
CA VAL A 88 -0.81 -12.45 -0.66
C VAL A 88 -1.65 -12.44 -1.94
N ARG A 89 -1.14 -13.02 -3.05
CA ARG A 89 -1.93 -13.15 -4.28
C ARG A 89 -3.14 -14.04 -4.09
N GLU A 90 -2.97 -15.20 -3.46
CA GLU A 90 -4.09 -16.12 -3.18
C GLU A 90 -5.10 -15.51 -2.21
N GLU A 91 -4.61 -14.83 -1.18
CA GLU A 91 -5.46 -14.09 -0.24
C GLU A 91 -6.24 -12.98 -0.95
N LEU A 92 -5.61 -12.24 -1.86
CA LEU A 92 -6.23 -11.16 -2.60
C LEU A 92 -7.46 -11.61 -3.40
N GLU A 93 -7.36 -12.77 -4.06
CA GLU A 93 -8.49 -13.35 -4.80
C GLU A 93 -9.64 -13.74 -3.86
N ARG A 94 -9.33 -14.38 -2.72
CA ARG A 94 -10.32 -14.74 -1.69
C ARG A 94 -11.01 -13.51 -1.10
N GLU A 95 -10.23 -12.48 -0.78
CA GLU A 95 -10.72 -11.23 -0.20
C GLU A 95 -11.63 -10.44 -1.16
N ALA A 96 -11.30 -10.43 -2.45
CA ALA A 96 -12.15 -9.84 -3.48
C ALA A 96 -13.48 -10.58 -3.59
N SER A 97 -13.43 -11.91 -3.70
CA SER A 97 -14.62 -12.75 -3.78
C SER A 97 -15.52 -12.60 -2.54
N ALA A 98 -14.94 -12.59 -1.35
CA ALA A 98 -15.66 -12.43 -0.09
C ALA A 98 -16.41 -11.09 0.00
N ARG A 99 -15.98 -10.07 -0.74
CA ARG A 99 -16.63 -8.74 -0.83
C ARG A 99 -17.50 -8.58 -2.07
N GLY A 100 -17.75 -9.67 -2.82
CA GLY A 100 -18.64 -9.66 -3.99
C GLY A 100 -18.00 -9.16 -5.29
N PHE A 101 -16.68 -9.00 -5.34
CA PHE A 101 -15.97 -8.66 -6.57
C PHE A 101 -15.60 -9.93 -7.35
N ALA A 102 -15.86 -9.94 -8.65
CA ALA A 102 -15.56 -11.08 -9.52
C ALA A 102 -14.02 -11.31 -9.66
N THR A 103 -13.23 -10.26 -9.55
CA THR A 103 -11.77 -10.28 -9.54
C THR A 103 -11.24 -9.17 -8.64
N PRO A 104 -9.99 -9.24 -8.17
CA PRO A 104 -9.39 -8.13 -7.42
C PRO A 104 -9.45 -6.79 -8.17
N LEU A 105 -9.26 -6.82 -9.49
CA LEU A 105 -9.28 -5.61 -10.31
C LEU A 105 -10.69 -5.01 -10.45
N ALA A 106 -11.75 -5.81 -10.24
CA ALA A 106 -13.12 -5.28 -10.20
C ALA A 106 -13.34 -4.33 -9.00
N ALA A 107 -12.49 -4.39 -7.97
CA ALA A 107 -12.50 -3.46 -6.85
C ALA A 107 -11.75 -2.15 -7.13
N TYR A 108 -11.15 -1.97 -8.33
CA TYR A 108 -10.36 -0.78 -8.67
C TYR A 108 -11.18 0.50 -8.45
N ALA A 109 -10.61 1.41 -7.66
CA ALA A 109 -11.20 2.69 -7.31
C ALA A 109 -12.58 2.63 -6.60
N ALA A 110 -12.97 1.48 -6.05
CA ALA A 110 -14.26 1.31 -5.36
C ALA A 110 -14.45 2.29 -4.19
N ALA A 111 -13.35 2.69 -3.53
CA ALA A 111 -13.38 3.67 -2.44
C ALA A 111 -13.79 5.09 -2.88
N HIS A 112 -13.79 5.38 -4.18
CA HIS A 112 -14.12 6.71 -4.71
C HIS A 112 -15.62 6.90 -5.01
N GLY A 113 -16.42 5.83 -4.99
CA GLY A 113 -17.88 5.90 -5.17
C GLY A 113 -18.37 6.42 -6.54
N GLY A 114 -17.49 6.48 -7.53
CA GLY A 114 -17.80 7.00 -8.86
C GLY A 114 -16.86 6.50 -9.95
N PRO A 115 -17.12 6.84 -11.23
CA PRO A 115 -16.26 6.43 -12.33
C PRO A 115 -14.84 6.99 -12.13
N PRO A 116 -13.82 6.27 -12.63
CA PRO A 116 -12.43 6.73 -12.52
C PRO A 116 -12.25 8.09 -13.23
N PRO A 117 -11.33 8.94 -12.75
CA PRO A 117 -10.97 10.16 -13.45
C PRO A 117 -10.49 9.82 -14.87
N THR A 118 -10.85 10.67 -15.84
CA THR A 118 -10.39 10.48 -17.21
C THR A 118 -8.86 10.54 -17.25
N PRO A 119 -8.18 9.52 -17.78
CA PRO A 119 -6.72 9.54 -17.87
C PRO A 119 -6.25 10.79 -18.59
N LEU A 120 -5.22 11.44 -18.08
CA LEU A 120 -4.57 12.53 -18.78
C LEU A 120 -4.15 12.04 -20.17
N ARG A 121 -4.63 12.70 -21.23
CA ARG A 121 -4.18 12.42 -22.60
C ARG A 121 -2.66 12.56 -22.63
N ARG A 122 -1.98 11.51 -23.11
CA ARG A 122 -0.56 11.64 -23.46
C ARG A 122 -0.47 12.76 -24.49
N VAL A 123 0.21 13.85 -24.16
CA VAL A 123 0.64 14.81 -25.15
C VAL A 123 1.68 14.08 -25.97
N ALA A 124 1.36 13.87 -27.24
CA ALA A 124 2.27 13.25 -28.20
C ALA A 124 3.47 14.17 -28.45
#